data_306d3b623f57de32aaffc5e81a053a8e
#
_entry.id   306d3b623f57de32aaffc5e81a053a8e
#
_cell.length_a   1.000
_cell.length_b   1.000
_cell.length_c   1.000
_cell.angle_alpha   90.00
_cell.angle_beta   90.00
_cell.angle_gamma   90.00
#
_symmetry.space_group_name_H-M   'P 1'
#
loop_
_entity.id
_entity.type
_entity.pdbx_description
1 polymer ?
#
loop_
_entity_poly.entity_id
_entity_poly.type
_entity_poly.pdbx_seq_one_letter_code
_entity_poly.pdbx_strand_id
1 'polypeptide(L)'
;DVTYHHGVAWNELKYAIRLQKIIEAIQTEYSITFSTDFFTQTNTAFFNLYMWLHRKKGVVTSGGQVASFTKVIDGWSTATGDTADMINSSTIKITNDNFIDDFRLNLTRSDTTPFDLTLFKNGSSIHTITNQTGTSISINIDGITTVNDDDEFYAVLTYQSGTTFSQIEWSIDFTTQSGSDVERFQTGTFTTTAVFEFAITEQIPEIKVIDFLTGIFKMFNLTTF
;
A
#
# COMPACT_ATOMS: atom_id res chain seq x y z
N ASP A 1 -8.17 -35.72 15.45
CA ASP A 1 -8.83 -35.28 14.21
C ASP A 1 -8.64 -33.78 14.07
N VAL A 2 -7.68 -33.35 13.23
CA VAL A 2 -7.50 -31.95 12.93
C VAL A 2 -8.39 -31.64 11.73
N THR A 3 -9.53 -31.06 12.00
CA THR A 3 -10.47 -30.65 10.95
C THR A 3 -9.98 -29.34 10.36
N TYR A 4 -9.31 -29.39 9.21
CA TYR A 4 -8.98 -28.18 8.44
C TYR A 4 -10.23 -27.68 7.74
N HIS A 5 -10.85 -26.62 8.24
CA HIS A 5 -12.06 -26.02 7.68
C HIS A 5 -11.82 -24.93 6.63
N HIS A 6 -10.57 -24.65 6.29
CA HIS A 6 -10.21 -23.64 5.28
C HIS A 6 -9.20 -24.20 4.28
N GLY A 7 -9.29 -23.76 3.05
CA GLY A 7 -8.24 -23.97 2.05
C GLY A 7 -6.94 -23.25 2.43
N VAL A 8 -5.88 -23.50 1.70
CA VAL A 8 -4.59 -22.79 1.87
C VAL A 8 -4.82 -21.31 1.64
N ALA A 9 -4.49 -20.48 2.64
CA ALA A 9 -4.55 -19.04 2.50
C ALA A 9 -3.42 -18.57 1.54
N TRP A 10 -3.65 -17.49 0.79
CA TRP A 10 -2.68 -16.97 -0.17
C TRP A 10 -1.31 -16.64 0.46
N ASN A 11 -1.28 -16.23 1.74
CA ASN A 11 -0.06 -15.93 2.50
C ASN A 11 0.68 -17.19 3.00
N GLU A 12 0.07 -18.37 2.87
CA GLU A 12 0.68 -19.67 3.15
C GLU A 12 1.34 -20.27 1.91
N LEU A 13 1.02 -19.74 0.73
CA LEU A 13 1.65 -20.16 -0.52
C LEU A 13 3.14 -19.80 -0.49
N LYS A 14 3.96 -20.76 -0.88
CA LYS A 14 5.41 -20.55 -1.02
C LYS A 14 5.75 -20.37 -2.50
N TYR A 15 6.60 -19.42 -2.76
CA TYR A 15 7.06 -19.14 -4.11
C TYR A 15 8.20 -20.09 -4.49
N ALA A 16 8.38 -20.29 -5.78
CA ALA A 16 9.48 -21.04 -6.34
C ALA A 16 10.10 -20.26 -7.51
N ILE A 17 11.42 -20.27 -7.60
CA ILE A 17 12.14 -19.66 -8.71
C ILE A 17 12.63 -20.76 -9.65
N ARG A 18 12.47 -20.56 -10.95
CA ARG A 18 12.98 -21.49 -11.95
C ARG A 18 14.51 -21.51 -11.90
N LEU A 19 15.13 -22.72 -11.88
CA LEU A 19 16.57 -22.87 -11.80
C LEU A 19 17.29 -22.16 -12.95
N GLN A 20 16.69 -22.15 -14.14
CA GLN A 20 17.20 -21.42 -15.31
C GLN A 20 17.45 -19.94 -14.99
N LYS A 21 16.57 -19.28 -14.24
CA LYS A 21 16.73 -17.87 -13.86
C LYS A 21 17.88 -17.64 -12.90
N ILE A 22 18.17 -18.61 -12.05
CA ILE A 22 19.36 -18.56 -11.17
C ILE A 22 20.64 -18.70 -12.01
N ILE A 23 20.67 -19.62 -12.97
CA ILE A 23 21.79 -19.77 -13.89
C ILE A 23 22.03 -18.48 -14.69
N GLU A 24 20.99 -17.88 -15.25
CA GLU A 24 21.08 -16.61 -15.98
C GLU A 24 21.63 -15.48 -15.08
N ALA A 25 21.20 -15.40 -13.82
CA ALA A 25 21.71 -14.43 -12.87
C ALA A 25 23.20 -14.65 -12.54
N ILE A 26 23.63 -15.91 -12.36
CA ILE A 26 25.03 -16.26 -12.14
C ILE A 26 25.89 -15.87 -13.34
N GLN A 27 25.43 -16.14 -14.56
CA GLN A 27 26.14 -15.75 -15.78
C GLN A 27 26.34 -14.23 -15.84
N THR A 28 25.31 -13.47 -15.51
CA THR A 28 25.35 -12.01 -15.53
C THR A 28 26.29 -11.46 -14.46
N GLU A 29 26.16 -11.93 -13.23
CA GLU A 29 26.91 -11.41 -12.08
C GLU A 29 28.42 -11.70 -12.19
N TYR A 30 28.77 -12.91 -12.63
CA TYR A 30 30.18 -13.37 -12.68
C TYR A 30 30.78 -13.26 -14.08
N SER A 31 30.06 -12.73 -15.08
CA SER A 31 30.50 -12.63 -16.47
C SER A 31 31.00 -13.96 -17.03
N ILE A 32 30.34 -15.07 -16.69
CA ILE A 32 30.66 -16.42 -17.17
C ILE A 32 29.57 -16.87 -18.15
N THR A 33 29.91 -17.85 -18.98
CA THR A 33 28.93 -18.45 -19.90
C THR A 33 28.90 -19.97 -19.72
N PHE A 34 27.74 -20.53 -19.54
CA PHE A 34 27.54 -21.97 -19.55
C PHE A 34 27.21 -22.44 -20.97
N SER A 35 27.57 -23.68 -21.29
CA SER A 35 27.18 -24.31 -22.53
C SER A 35 25.66 -24.35 -22.71
N THR A 36 25.21 -24.08 -23.92
CA THR A 36 23.78 -24.16 -24.29
C THR A 36 23.31 -25.60 -24.50
N ASP A 37 24.20 -26.59 -24.42
CA ASP A 37 23.84 -27.99 -24.64
C ASP A 37 22.92 -28.51 -23.54
N PHE A 38 23.13 -28.04 -22.28
CA PHE A 38 22.34 -28.48 -21.14
C PHE A 38 21.42 -27.36 -20.59
N PHE A 39 21.93 -26.15 -20.40
CA PHE A 39 21.21 -25.02 -19.83
C PHE A 39 20.34 -24.32 -20.87
N THR A 40 19.35 -25.00 -21.40
CA THR A 40 18.49 -24.53 -22.48
C THR A 40 17.01 -24.87 -22.24
N GLN A 41 16.13 -24.12 -22.89
CA GLN A 41 14.66 -24.37 -22.84
C GLN A 41 14.27 -25.73 -23.46
N THR A 42 15.05 -26.23 -24.39
CA THR A 42 14.81 -27.52 -25.05
C THR A 42 15.08 -28.72 -24.13
N ASN A 43 15.92 -28.53 -23.11
CA ASN A 43 16.11 -29.53 -22.06
C ASN A 43 14.98 -29.39 -21.01
N THR A 44 13.85 -30.00 -21.28
CA THR A 44 12.65 -29.90 -20.44
C THR A 44 12.86 -30.43 -19.03
N ALA A 45 13.76 -31.40 -18.84
CA ALA A 45 14.08 -31.97 -17.53
C ALA A 45 14.74 -30.92 -16.60
N PHE A 46 15.61 -30.08 -17.14
CA PHE A 46 16.22 -28.96 -16.42
C PHE A 46 15.30 -27.74 -16.40
N PHE A 47 14.74 -27.36 -17.53
CA PHE A 47 13.97 -26.12 -17.69
C PHE A 47 12.73 -26.06 -16.79
N ASN A 48 12.13 -27.20 -16.48
CA ASN A 48 10.96 -27.30 -15.62
C ASN A 48 11.30 -27.48 -14.13
N LEU A 49 12.56 -27.35 -13.75
CA LEU A 49 12.93 -27.40 -12.35
C LEU A 49 12.81 -26.03 -11.68
N TYR A 50 12.34 -26.07 -10.44
CA TYR A 50 12.17 -24.91 -9.60
C TYR A 50 12.84 -25.13 -8.25
N MET A 51 13.49 -24.10 -7.74
CA MET A 51 13.94 -24.05 -6.35
C MET A 51 12.83 -23.43 -5.50
N TRP A 52 12.41 -24.13 -4.48
CA TRP A 52 11.44 -23.64 -3.53
C TRP A 52 12.09 -22.58 -2.62
N LEU A 53 11.49 -21.39 -2.56
CA LEU A 53 11.95 -20.29 -1.73
C LEU A 53 11.43 -20.51 -0.31
N HIS A 54 12.29 -21.05 0.56
CA HIS A 54 11.92 -21.42 1.92
C HIS A 54 13.06 -21.12 2.90
N ARG A 55 13.31 -19.84 3.13
CA ARG A 55 14.34 -19.42 4.08
C ARG A 55 13.87 -19.49 5.53
N LYS A 56 12.58 -19.19 5.79
CA LYS A 56 12.01 -19.15 7.15
C LYS A 56 10.72 -19.96 7.22
N LYS A 57 10.48 -20.56 8.40
CA LYS A 57 9.15 -21.10 8.74
C LYS A 57 8.18 -19.95 8.97
N GLY A 58 6.95 -20.06 8.50
CA GLY A 58 5.88 -19.08 8.72
C GLY A 58 5.47 -18.31 7.46
N VAL A 59 4.84 -17.19 7.67
CA VAL A 59 4.29 -16.33 6.64
C VAL A 59 5.41 -15.77 5.76
N VAL A 60 5.22 -15.83 4.45
CA VAL A 60 6.22 -15.44 3.42
C VAL A 60 6.35 -13.93 3.28
N THR A 61 5.41 -13.18 3.82
CA THR A 61 5.49 -11.72 3.90
C THR A 61 6.52 -11.32 4.96
N SER A 62 7.38 -10.38 4.63
CA SER A 62 8.47 -9.88 5.47
C SER A 62 8.07 -9.78 6.95
N GLY A 63 8.70 -10.61 7.79
CA GLY A 63 8.88 -10.35 9.21
C GLY A 63 7.66 -10.24 10.11
N GLY A 64 6.50 -10.80 9.78
CA GLY A 64 5.34 -10.80 10.70
C GLY A 64 4.72 -9.41 10.96
N GLN A 65 5.22 -8.36 10.36
CA GLN A 65 4.55 -7.08 10.30
C GLN A 65 3.74 -7.02 9.01
N VAL A 66 2.45 -6.83 9.14
CA VAL A 66 1.60 -6.46 8.02
C VAL A 66 2.13 -5.11 7.53
N ALA A 67 2.55 -5.03 6.27
CA ALA A 67 3.03 -3.78 5.71
C ALA A 67 1.94 -2.70 5.87
N SER A 68 2.33 -1.57 6.42
CA SER A 68 1.45 -0.41 6.51
C SER A 68 1.66 0.44 5.26
N PHE A 69 0.57 0.79 4.59
CA PHE A 69 0.55 1.62 3.39
C PHE A 69 -0.01 2.99 3.74
N THR A 70 0.45 4.00 3.05
CA THR A 70 -0.07 5.36 3.19
C THR A 70 -0.62 5.86 1.86
N LYS A 71 -1.71 6.60 1.91
CA LYS A 71 -2.29 7.28 0.74
C LYS A 71 -2.84 8.64 1.15
N VAL A 72 -2.42 9.69 0.44
CA VAL A 72 -3.07 11.00 0.56
C VAL A 72 -4.48 10.88 -0.04
N ILE A 73 -5.46 11.46 0.63
CA ILE A 73 -6.81 11.55 0.09
C ILE A 73 -6.78 12.59 -1.04
N ASP A 74 -7.16 12.18 -2.22
CA ASP A 74 -7.12 12.99 -3.45
C ASP A 74 -8.43 12.87 -4.25
N GLY A 75 -8.53 13.62 -5.34
CA GLY A 75 -9.71 13.60 -6.20
C GLY A 75 -10.86 14.43 -5.67
N TRP A 76 -10.55 15.48 -4.89
CA TRP A 76 -11.55 16.44 -4.44
C TRP A 76 -12.18 17.18 -5.61
N SER A 77 -13.46 17.45 -5.49
CA SER A 77 -14.23 18.32 -6.38
C SER A 77 -15.16 19.20 -5.53
N THR A 78 -15.36 20.43 -5.95
CA THR A 78 -16.30 21.33 -5.29
C THR A 78 -17.73 20.84 -5.52
N ALA A 79 -18.44 20.52 -4.45
CA ALA A 79 -19.87 20.21 -4.49
C ALA A 79 -20.72 21.46 -4.22
N THR A 80 -20.25 22.35 -3.35
CA THR A 80 -20.81 23.66 -3.04
C THR A 80 -19.66 24.58 -2.63
N GLY A 81 -19.72 25.87 -2.98
CA GLY A 81 -18.69 26.86 -2.66
C GLY A 81 -17.80 27.23 -3.84
N ASP A 82 -16.65 27.84 -3.57
CA ASP A 82 -15.72 28.33 -4.60
C ASP A 82 -14.66 27.27 -4.95
N THR A 83 -14.43 27.06 -6.24
CA THR A 83 -13.35 26.17 -6.73
C THR A 83 -11.95 26.75 -6.47
N ALA A 84 -11.84 28.05 -6.21
CA ALA A 84 -10.57 28.71 -5.87
C ALA A 84 -9.96 28.22 -4.55
N ASP A 85 -10.77 27.60 -3.67
CA ASP A 85 -10.34 27.03 -2.40
C ASP A 85 -9.67 25.66 -2.55
N MET A 86 -9.68 25.11 -3.75
CA MET A 86 -8.93 23.89 -4.06
C MET A 86 -7.57 24.22 -4.68
N ILE A 87 -6.49 24.11 -3.90
CA ILE A 87 -5.13 24.31 -4.43
C ILE A 87 -4.77 23.26 -5.48
N ASN A 88 -5.13 22.00 -5.19
CA ASN A 88 -4.90 20.85 -6.04
C ASN A 88 -5.89 19.73 -5.68
N SER A 89 -5.76 18.57 -6.32
CA SER A 89 -6.66 17.43 -6.10
C SER A 89 -6.60 16.82 -4.69
N SER A 90 -5.67 17.22 -3.84
CA SER A 90 -5.50 16.66 -2.50
C SER A 90 -5.56 17.69 -1.36
N THR A 91 -5.47 18.98 -1.67
CA THR A 91 -5.33 20.05 -0.67
C THR A 91 -6.40 21.10 -0.87
N ILE A 92 -7.13 21.40 0.19
CA ILE A 92 -8.04 22.55 0.26
C ILE A 92 -7.34 23.70 0.98
N LYS A 93 -7.72 24.93 0.66
CA LYS A 93 -7.24 26.15 1.26
C LYS A 93 -8.43 26.97 1.77
N ILE A 94 -8.31 27.51 2.95
CA ILE A 94 -9.29 28.46 3.47
C ILE A 94 -8.99 29.84 2.88
N THR A 95 -9.92 30.38 2.09
CA THR A 95 -9.76 31.69 1.44
C THR A 95 -10.59 32.78 2.10
N ASN A 96 -11.40 32.41 3.09
CA ASN A 96 -12.27 33.32 3.79
C ASN A 96 -12.37 32.92 5.26
N ASP A 97 -11.77 33.71 6.15
CA ASP A 97 -11.78 33.50 7.60
C ASP A 97 -13.03 34.06 8.30
N ASN A 98 -14.05 34.48 7.55
CA ASN A 98 -15.30 34.93 8.14
C ASN A 98 -15.91 33.83 8.99
N PHE A 99 -15.80 33.97 10.28
CA PHE A 99 -16.39 33.12 11.34
C PHE A 99 -16.80 31.72 10.87
N ILE A 100 -15.82 30.80 10.83
CA ILE A 100 -16.10 29.38 10.63
C ILE A 100 -16.91 28.88 11.83
N ASP A 101 -18.13 28.45 11.60
CA ASP A 101 -19.00 27.88 12.63
C ASP A 101 -18.75 26.40 12.83
N ASP A 102 -18.40 25.68 11.76
CA ASP A 102 -18.16 24.26 11.80
C ASP A 102 -17.24 23.84 10.64
N PHE A 103 -16.16 23.17 10.94
CA PHE A 103 -15.26 22.61 9.93
C PHE A 103 -14.99 21.13 10.22
N ARG A 104 -15.40 20.26 9.32
CA ARG A 104 -15.31 18.81 9.50
C ARG A 104 -14.71 18.09 8.31
N LEU A 105 -14.06 16.98 8.61
CA LEU A 105 -13.79 15.92 7.65
C LEU A 105 -14.72 14.74 7.93
N ASN A 106 -15.57 14.41 6.96
CA ASN A 106 -16.54 13.33 7.02
C ASN A 106 -16.11 12.19 6.09
N LEU A 107 -16.11 10.94 6.60
CA LEU A 107 -15.81 9.75 5.81
C LEU A 107 -16.95 8.76 5.93
N THR A 108 -17.41 8.24 4.80
CA THR A 108 -18.47 7.21 4.74
C THR A 108 -17.98 6.01 3.93
N ARG A 109 -18.19 4.79 4.48
CA ARG A 109 -17.81 3.52 3.85
C ARG A 109 -18.77 2.39 4.24
N SER A 110 -18.69 1.27 3.54
CA SER A 110 -19.56 0.11 3.78
C SER A 110 -18.89 -1.02 4.57
N ASP A 111 -17.57 -0.98 4.72
CA ASP A 111 -16.79 -2.01 5.43
C ASP A 111 -16.25 -1.50 6.77
N THR A 112 -15.65 -2.40 7.55
CA THR A 112 -15.07 -2.11 8.87
C THR A 112 -13.56 -2.39 8.93
N THR A 113 -12.89 -2.44 7.78
CA THR A 113 -11.43 -2.63 7.70
C THR A 113 -10.71 -1.53 8.47
N PRO A 114 -9.82 -1.86 9.43
CA PRO A 114 -9.13 -0.86 10.24
C PRO A 114 -8.22 0.04 9.41
N PHE A 115 -8.22 1.33 9.72
CA PHE A 115 -7.28 2.31 9.17
C PHE A 115 -6.96 3.39 10.20
N ASP A 116 -5.85 4.10 9.96
CA ASP A 116 -5.50 5.33 10.67
C ASP A 116 -5.69 6.52 9.71
N LEU A 117 -6.02 7.66 10.27
CA LEU A 117 -6.11 8.93 9.52
C LEU A 117 -5.31 9.99 10.24
N THR A 118 -4.45 10.68 9.50
CA THR A 118 -3.70 11.84 9.98
C THR A 118 -4.12 13.08 9.19
N LEU A 119 -4.49 14.12 9.92
CA LEU A 119 -4.80 15.44 9.39
C LEU A 119 -3.56 16.33 9.43
N PHE A 120 -3.39 17.09 8.37
CA PHE A 120 -2.31 18.05 8.23
C PHE A 120 -2.85 19.45 7.99
N LYS A 121 -2.18 20.42 8.60
CA LYS A 121 -2.38 21.85 8.39
C LYS A 121 -1.02 22.48 8.05
N ASN A 122 -0.94 23.17 6.93
CA ASN A 122 0.30 23.86 6.48
C ASN A 122 1.52 22.92 6.49
N GLY A 123 1.34 21.65 6.07
CA GLY A 123 2.39 20.63 6.05
C GLY A 123 2.71 19.98 7.39
N SER A 124 2.12 20.42 8.50
CA SER A 124 2.34 19.85 9.84
C SER A 124 1.16 18.98 10.26
N SER A 125 1.43 17.82 10.83
CA SER A 125 0.38 16.95 11.40
C SER A 125 -0.26 17.64 12.61
N ILE A 126 -1.60 17.73 12.63
CA ILE A 126 -2.37 18.36 13.71
C ILE A 126 -3.20 17.35 14.50
N HIS A 127 -3.59 16.23 13.90
CA HIS A 127 -4.42 15.24 14.56
C HIS A 127 -4.24 13.86 13.90
N THR A 128 -4.28 12.81 14.70
CA THR A 128 -4.28 11.43 14.22
C THR A 128 -5.31 10.61 14.99
N ILE A 129 -6.17 9.93 14.24
CA ILE A 129 -7.06 8.90 14.78
C ILE A 129 -6.56 7.54 14.33
N THR A 130 -6.54 6.56 15.22
CA THR A 130 -5.97 5.23 14.96
C THR A 130 -7.02 4.14 15.06
N ASN A 131 -6.80 3.05 14.32
CA ASN A 131 -7.61 1.83 14.35
C ASN A 131 -9.11 2.08 14.15
N GLN A 132 -9.46 2.93 13.17
CA GLN A 132 -10.83 3.30 12.89
C GLN A 132 -11.55 2.18 12.13
N THR A 133 -12.63 1.69 12.70
CA THR A 133 -13.48 0.64 12.11
C THR A 133 -14.90 1.11 11.79
N GLY A 134 -15.23 2.36 12.12
CA GLY A 134 -16.55 2.94 11.88
C GLY A 134 -16.91 3.05 10.39
N THR A 135 -18.17 2.90 10.06
CA THR A 135 -18.69 3.11 8.70
C THR A 135 -19.01 4.57 8.39
N SER A 136 -19.15 5.38 9.42
CA SER A 136 -19.30 6.83 9.34
C SER A 136 -18.39 7.47 10.40
N ILE A 137 -17.48 8.33 9.97
CA ILE A 137 -16.51 9.02 10.83
C ILE A 137 -16.62 10.51 10.53
N SER A 138 -16.73 11.33 11.54
CA SER A 138 -16.73 12.78 11.44
C SER A 138 -15.71 13.35 12.41
N ILE A 139 -14.80 14.18 11.90
CA ILE A 139 -13.73 14.81 12.68
C ILE A 139 -13.96 16.32 12.65
N ASN A 140 -14.17 16.92 13.80
CA ASN A 140 -14.31 18.36 13.94
C ASN A 140 -12.91 19.01 13.97
N ILE A 141 -12.58 19.78 12.93
CA ILE A 141 -11.27 20.41 12.72
C ILE A 141 -11.13 21.68 13.55
N ASP A 142 -12.16 22.52 13.60
CA ASP A 142 -12.16 23.76 14.38
C ASP A 142 -12.05 23.52 15.90
N GLY A 143 -12.51 22.36 16.36
CA GLY A 143 -12.28 21.89 17.72
C GLY A 143 -10.83 21.41 18.01
N ILE A 144 -10.03 21.14 16.97
CA ILE A 144 -8.65 20.64 17.08
C ILE A 144 -7.63 21.77 16.96
N THR A 145 -7.84 22.70 16.02
CA THR A 145 -6.91 23.78 15.70
C THR A 145 -7.65 25.04 15.33
N THR A 146 -7.03 26.20 15.62
CA THR A 146 -7.53 27.46 15.04
C THR A 146 -7.38 27.40 13.52
N VAL A 147 -8.39 27.85 12.81
CA VAL A 147 -8.42 27.93 11.35
C VAL A 147 -8.36 29.40 10.96
N ASN A 148 -7.43 29.75 10.09
CA ASN A 148 -7.23 31.12 9.61
C ASN A 148 -7.29 31.15 8.07
N ASP A 149 -7.43 32.35 7.55
CA ASP A 149 -7.26 32.61 6.11
C ASP A 149 -5.88 32.11 5.64
N ASP A 150 -5.81 31.59 4.42
CA ASP A 150 -4.63 30.97 3.80
C ASP A 150 -4.18 29.63 4.41
N ASP A 151 -4.85 29.07 5.41
CA ASP A 151 -4.52 27.75 5.94
C ASP A 151 -4.84 26.65 4.92
N GLU A 152 -3.90 25.74 4.75
CA GLU A 152 -3.97 24.58 3.85
C GLU A 152 -4.21 23.29 4.61
N PHE A 153 -5.19 22.48 4.18
CA PHE A 153 -5.52 21.22 4.82
C PHE A 153 -5.48 20.06 3.84
N TYR A 154 -4.91 18.94 4.29
CA TYR A 154 -5.00 17.65 3.61
C TYR A 154 -5.01 16.51 4.63
N ALA A 155 -5.40 15.32 4.16
CA ALA A 155 -5.49 14.15 5.01
C ALA A 155 -4.78 12.94 4.39
N VAL A 156 -4.18 12.12 5.25
CA VAL A 156 -3.43 10.90 4.86
C VAL A 156 -4.03 9.70 5.57
N LEU A 157 -4.41 8.70 4.79
CA LEU A 157 -4.82 7.39 5.30
C LEU A 157 -3.60 6.49 5.46
N THR A 158 -3.53 5.76 6.59
CA THR A 158 -2.58 4.67 6.81
C THR A 158 -3.38 3.38 7.06
N TYR A 159 -3.09 2.33 6.32
CA TYR A 159 -3.88 1.10 6.32
C TYR A 159 -3.03 -0.13 6.03
N GLN A 160 -3.51 -1.29 6.42
CA GLN A 160 -2.86 -2.59 6.17
C GLN A 160 -3.59 -3.43 5.12
N SER A 161 -4.88 -3.17 4.95
CA SER A 161 -5.72 -3.82 3.95
C SER A 161 -6.48 -2.77 3.15
N GLY A 162 -6.77 -3.05 1.89
CA GLY A 162 -7.54 -2.14 1.06
C GLY A 162 -8.96 -1.96 1.60
N THR A 163 -9.48 -0.73 1.49
CA THR A 163 -10.85 -0.37 1.81
C THR A 163 -11.40 0.62 0.80
N THR A 164 -12.73 0.71 0.69
CA THR A 164 -13.40 1.63 -0.21
C THR A 164 -14.30 2.56 0.59
N PHE A 165 -14.04 3.84 0.46
CA PHE A 165 -14.92 4.90 0.96
C PHE A 165 -15.92 5.26 -0.15
N SER A 166 -17.21 5.26 0.20
CA SER A 166 -18.25 5.69 -0.71
C SER A 166 -18.22 7.21 -0.94
N GLN A 167 -17.80 7.94 0.10
CA GLN A 167 -17.62 9.38 0.06
C GLN A 167 -16.65 9.82 1.14
N ILE A 168 -15.82 10.81 0.82
CA ILE A 168 -15.06 11.60 1.78
C ILE A 168 -15.36 13.06 1.48
N GLU A 169 -15.62 13.88 2.50
CA GLU A 169 -16.09 15.25 2.37
C GLU A 169 -15.42 16.17 3.39
N TRP A 170 -14.87 17.29 2.91
CA TRP A 170 -14.65 18.47 3.74
C TRP A 170 -15.93 19.27 3.78
N SER A 171 -16.39 19.61 4.97
CA SER A 171 -17.61 20.37 5.24
C SER A 171 -17.25 21.60 6.04
N ILE A 172 -17.45 22.77 5.47
CA ILE A 172 -17.14 24.06 6.11
C ILE A 172 -18.42 24.89 6.11
N ASP A 173 -18.85 25.31 7.27
CA ASP A 173 -19.99 26.18 7.46
C ASP A 173 -19.50 27.53 8.00
N PHE A 174 -19.91 28.62 7.37
CA PHE A 174 -19.52 29.98 7.74
C PHE A 174 -20.73 30.79 8.16
N THR A 175 -20.58 31.66 9.16
CA THR A 175 -21.48 32.77 9.41
C THR A 175 -20.98 34.03 8.73
N THR A 176 -21.76 34.55 7.82
CA THR A 176 -21.51 35.80 7.11
C THR A 176 -22.41 36.90 7.61
N GLN A 177 -22.11 38.17 7.29
CA GLN A 177 -22.99 39.32 7.63
C GLN A 177 -24.37 39.25 6.97
N SER A 178 -24.52 38.47 5.89
CA SER A 178 -25.75 38.30 5.11
C SER A 178 -26.47 36.96 5.38
N GLY A 179 -25.94 36.09 6.23
CA GLY A 179 -26.47 34.76 6.53
C GLY A 179 -25.40 33.73 6.71
N SER A 180 -25.73 32.45 6.56
CA SER A 180 -24.77 31.36 6.55
C SER A 180 -24.37 31.00 5.13
N ASP A 181 -23.09 30.66 4.94
CA ASP A 181 -22.54 30.09 3.71
C ASP A 181 -21.99 28.70 3.98
N VAL A 182 -21.93 27.87 2.95
CA VAL A 182 -21.57 26.45 3.09
C VAL A 182 -20.66 26.04 1.96
N GLU A 183 -19.51 25.50 2.32
CA GLU A 183 -18.58 24.90 1.36
C GLU A 183 -18.46 23.39 1.57
N ARG A 184 -18.47 22.66 0.48
CA ARG A 184 -18.37 21.19 0.46
C ARG A 184 -17.42 20.77 -0.66
N PHE A 185 -16.38 20.07 -0.27
CA PHE A 185 -15.43 19.45 -1.19
C PHE A 185 -15.53 17.94 -1.01
N GLN A 186 -15.82 17.23 -2.08
CA GLN A 186 -16.12 15.80 -2.03
C GLN A 186 -15.21 15.03 -2.95
N THR A 187 -14.82 13.82 -2.53
CA THR A 187 -14.29 12.81 -3.45
C THR A 187 -15.47 12.02 -4.03
N GLY A 188 -15.27 11.43 -5.21
CA GLY A 188 -16.07 10.26 -5.62
C GLY A 188 -15.75 9.05 -4.74
N THR A 189 -16.04 7.85 -5.23
CA THR A 189 -15.60 6.63 -4.57
C THR A 189 -14.08 6.61 -4.47
N PHE A 190 -13.54 6.50 -3.27
CA PHE A 190 -12.11 6.51 -2.99
C PHE A 190 -11.67 5.15 -2.48
N THR A 191 -10.76 4.51 -3.19
CA THR A 191 -10.29 3.16 -2.86
C THR A 191 -8.82 3.17 -2.49
N THR A 192 -8.47 2.54 -1.37
CA THR A 192 -7.10 2.22 -1.00
C THR A 192 -6.75 0.81 -1.46
N THR A 193 -5.54 0.60 -1.91
CA THR A 193 -5.07 -0.71 -2.37
C THR A 193 -3.85 -1.13 -1.57
N ALA A 194 -3.95 -2.27 -0.90
CA ALA A 194 -2.80 -2.90 -0.28
C ALA A 194 -2.07 -3.72 -1.34
N VAL A 195 -0.89 -3.27 -1.74
CA VAL A 195 0.00 -4.01 -2.65
C VAL A 195 1.05 -4.69 -1.80
N PHE A 196 1.04 -6.01 -1.78
CA PHE A 196 2.07 -6.77 -1.08
C PHE A 196 3.29 -6.92 -1.98
N GLU A 197 4.40 -6.34 -1.58
CA GLU A 197 5.69 -6.61 -2.20
C GLU A 197 6.26 -7.91 -1.62
N PHE A 198 6.54 -8.86 -2.50
CA PHE A 198 7.26 -10.05 -2.15
C PHE A 198 8.75 -9.84 -2.39
N ALA A 199 9.52 -9.63 -1.33
CA ALA A 199 10.97 -9.50 -1.42
C ALA A 199 11.61 -10.88 -1.68
N ILE A 200 11.79 -11.23 -2.95
CA ILE A 200 12.41 -12.50 -3.39
C ILE A 200 13.75 -12.72 -2.68
N THR A 201 14.56 -11.67 -2.56
CA THR A 201 15.90 -11.71 -1.97
C THR A 201 15.90 -12.20 -0.52
N GLU A 202 14.85 -11.90 0.25
CA GLU A 202 14.73 -12.35 1.63
C GLU A 202 14.33 -13.82 1.76
N GLN A 203 13.79 -14.40 0.71
CA GLN A 203 13.28 -15.77 0.68
C GLN A 203 14.23 -16.76 0.02
N ILE A 204 15.26 -16.27 -0.68
CA ILE A 204 16.29 -17.14 -1.27
C ILE A 204 17.12 -17.77 -0.15
N PRO A 205 17.27 -19.11 -0.12
CA PRO A 205 18.15 -19.76 0.83
C PRO A 205 19.60 -19.25 0.72
N GLU A 206 20.29 -19.11 1.84
CA GLU A 206 21.72 -18.76 1.85
C GLU A 206 22.56 -19.95 1.40
N ILE A 207 22.67 -20.13 0.08
CA ILE A 207 23.46 -21.19 -0.55
C ILE A 207 24.59 -20.52 -1.34
N LYS A 208 25.81 -20.99 -1.16
CA LYS A 208 26.94 -20.53 -1.99
C LYS A 208 26.70 -20.94 -3.44
N VAL A 209 27.04 -20.08 -4.38
CA VAL A 209 26.90 -20.35 -5.82
C VAL A 209 27.55 -21.67 -6.22
N ILE A 210 28.76 -21.95 -5.68
CA ILE A 210 29.47 -23.21 -5.96
C ILE A 210 28.72 -24.45 -5.46
N ASP A 211 28.07 -24.36 -4.29
CA ASP A 211 27.31 -25.48 -3.75
C ASP A 211 26.03 -25.72 -4.58
N PHE A 212 25.37 -24.65 -5.00
CA PHE A 212 24.23 -24.70 -5.89
C PHE A 212 24.59 -25.35 -7.24
N LEU A 213 25.66 -24.89 -7.90
CA LEU A 213 26.13 -25.47 -9.17
C LEU A 213 26.56 -26.94 -9.00
N THR A 214 27.27 -27.26 -7.93
CA THR A 214 27.68 -28.64 -7.63
C THR A 214 26.44 -29.54 -7.44
N GLY A 215 25.40 -29.04 -6.81
CA GLY A 215 24.13 -29.75 -6.66
C GLY A 215 23.48 -30.10 -8.01
N ILE A 216 23.42 -29.12 -8.94
CA ILE A 216 22.90 -29.36 -10.28
C ILE A 216 23.78 -30.34 -11.07
N PHE A 217 25.11 -30.17 -11.02
CA PHE A 217 26.02 -31.07 -11.74
C PHE A 217 25.89 -32.51 -11.24
N LYS A 218 25.78 -32.73 -9.94
CA LYS A 218 25.55 -34.06 -9.38
C LYS A 218 24.17 -34.63 -9.77
N MET A 219 23.13 -33.79 -9.75
CA MET A 219 21.76 -34.22 -10.07
C MET A 219 21.66 -34.75 -11.50
N PHE A 220 22.39 -34.15 -12.43
CA PHE A 220 22.32 -34.48 -13.86
C PHE A 220 23.59 -35.20 -14.37
N ASN A 221 24.50 -35.58 -13.47
CA ASN A 221 25.78 -36.23 -13.81
C ASN A 221 26.59 -35.44 -14.87
N LEU A 222 26.66 -34.11 -14.68
CA LEU A 222 27.40 -33.22 -15.56
C LEU A 222 28.87 -33.16 -15.13
N THR A 223 29.75 -33.01 -16.12
CA THR A 223 31.19 -32.77 -15.93
C THR A 223 31.55 -31.37 -16.42
N THR A 224 32.48 -30.72 -15.74
CA THR A 224 33.10 -29.46 -16.18
C THR A 224 34.40 -29.75 -16.84
N PHE A 225 34.67 -29.11 -17.97
CA PHE A 225 35.92 -29.16 -18.70
C PHE A 225 36.60 -27.80 -18.64
#